data_c47fe4b3860f650b5cafee1de4ca8a5a
#
_entry.id   c47fe4b3860f650b5cafee1de4ca8a5a
#
_cell.length_a   1.000
_cell.length_b   1.000
_cell.length_c   1.000
_cell.angle_alpha   90.00
_cell.angle_beta   90.00
_cell.angle_gamma   90.00
#
_symmetry.space_group_name_H-M   'P 1'
#
loop_
_entity.id
_entity.type
_entity.pdbx_description
1 polymer ?
#
loop_
_entity_poly.entity_id
_entity_poly.type
_entity_poly.pdbx_seq_one_letter_code
_entity_poly.pdbx_strand_id
1 'polypeptide(L)'
;MPDIEVGNGISFQPKNKSYKLTMRIRMQNLVDIDFNEKFEAQDIDARVKRLRLRFDGYIYTPKLTYLVQLGFSPYDMKTLPNGNNNIVRDAMIYYVPNSTWNIGFGQTKIRANRARINSSRALQFVDRSIVNSEFNLDRDFGIFGEYNQHLFGSLDLAAKASITTGEGRNWGNNKGSGLAYTGRIELFPLGRFTGKGDAMEGDYEREQTPKILLAGAYSYNDRALRAQGSNGDKLLFDQTRNLSSYFVDFIFKYQGFAFYTDFMGRISSSSPLIKSGENVEQYVLTGMGLNVQASYLFRSNWEIALRNSTIMPDKEVQPYANYRSHNQSTFGVTKYLIDHRLKVQADLSYNYKNEFVDSDYNRWQLRFQIELGF
;
A
#
# COMPACT_ATOMS: atom_id res chain seq x y z
N MET A 1 13.04 4.58 33.91
CA MET A 1 13.90 4.41 32.72
C MET A 1 12.97 4.13 31.54
N PRO A 2 13.29 4.53 30.33
CA PRO A 2 12.49 4.13 29.17
C PRO A 2 12.60 2.61 28.95
N ASP A 3 11.48 1.96 28.68
CA ASP A 3 11.49 0.57 28.28
C ASP A 3 11.95 0.49 26.81
N ILE A 4 13.10 -0.14 26.61
CA ILE A 4 13.68 -0.35 25.28
C ILE A 4 13.49 -1.82 24.95
N GLU A 5 12.51 -2.12 24.11
CA GLU A 5 12.38 -3.44 23.48
C GLU A 5 12.83 -3.38 22.03
N VAL A 6 13.84 -4.18 21.69
CA VAL A 6 14.31 -4.26 20.29
C VAL A 6 13.13 -4.65 19.40
N GLY A 7 12.77 -3.72 18.50
CA GLY A 7 11.70 -3.86 17.50
C GLY A 7 10.31 -3.44 17.93
N ASN A 8 10.06 -3.16 19.17
CA ASN A 8 8.83 -2.50 19.63
C ASN A 8 9.01 -0.99 19.75
N GLY A 9 10.24 -0.51 19.55
CA GLY A 9 10.62 0.89 19.65
C GLY A 9 10.98 1.29 21.09
N ILE A 10 11.24 2.57 21.26
CA ILE A 10 11.53 3.18 22.56
C ILE A 10 10.23 3.78 23.08
N SER A 11 9.75 3.27 24.22
CA SER A 11 8.50 3.72 24.85
C SER A 11 8.75 4.54 26.10
N PHE A 12 8.02 5.65 26.22
CA PHE A 12 7.97 6.53 27.40
C PHE A 12 6.54 6.60 27.88
N GLN A 13 6.33 6.25 29.16
CA GLN A 13 5.04 6.37 29.83
C GLN A 13 5.27 6.81 31.27
N PRO A 14 4.68 7.93 31.75
CA PRO A 14 4.80 8.36 33.13
C PRO A 14 4.01 7.43 34.05
N LYS A 15 4.35 7.44 35.36
CA LYS A 15 3.70 6.61 36.37
C LYS A 15 2.18 6.82 36.47
N ASN A 16 1.72 8.06 36.26
CA ASN A 16 0.29 8.41 36.24
C ASN A 16 -0.43 8.02 34.96
N LYS A 17 0.28 7.44 33.97
CA LYS A 17 -0.26 6.99 32.68
C LYS A 17 -1.04 8.07 31.90
N SER A 18 -0.70 9.35 32.11
CA SER A 18 -1.37 10.46 31.42
C SER A 18 -1.08 10.55 29.93
N TYR A 19 0.04 9.96 29.47
CA TYR A 19 0.36 9.81 28.06
C TYR A 19 1.26 8.59 27.84
N LYS A 20 1.36 8.18 26.58
CA LYS A 20 2.37 7.22 26.10
C LYS A 20 2.94 7.75 24.80
N LEU A 21 4.26 7.70 24.66
CA LEU A 21 4.98 7.96 23.42
C LEU A 21 5.81 6.74 23.10
N THR A 22 5.63 6.19 21.90
CA THR A 22 6.50 5.14 21.35
C THR A 22 7.16 5.66 20.08
N MET A 23 8.49 5.65 20.03
CA MET A 23 9.29 6.03 18.88
C MET A 23 9.81 4.77 18.18
N ARG A 24 9.72 4.72 16.86
CA ARG A 24 10.23 3.62 16.02
C ARG A 24 10.99 4.17 14.83
N ILE A 25 12.10 3.54 14.52
CA ILE A 25 12.91 3.84 13.32
C ILE A 25 12.83 2.65 12.38
N ARG A 26 12.90 2.92 11.09
CA ARG A 26 12.92 1.90 10.05
C ARG A 26 13.76 2.35 8.87
N MET A 27 14.62 1.43 8.42
CA MET A 27 15.49 1.60 7.26
C MET A 27 15.33 0.42 6.28
N GLN A 28 15.30 0.71 4.99
CA GLN A 28 15.39 -0.27 3.91
C GLN A 28 16.44 0.18 2.91
N ASN A 29 17.46 -0.65 2.71
CA ASN A 29 18.48 -0.47 1.68
C ASN A 29 18.22 -1.45 0.55
N LEU A 30 18.24 -0.97 -0.67
CA LEU A 30 17.88 -1.70 -1.88
C LEU A 30 19.02 -1.62 -2.90
N VAL A 31 19.29 -2.76 -3.53
CA VAL A 31 20.00 -2.85 -4.81
C VAL A 31 19.00 -3.42 -5.81
N ASP A 32 18.88 -2.79 -6.96
CA ASP A 32 17.97 -3.12 -8.05
C ASP A 32 18.77 -3.19 -9.36
N ILE A 33 18.67 -4.30 -10.07
CA ILE A 33 19.43 -4.53 -11.31
C ILE A 33 18.43 -4.92 -12.39
N ASP A 34 18.35 -4.08 -13.43
CA ASP A 34 17.56 -4.36 -14.63
C ASP A 34 18.42 -5.06 -15.68
N PHE A 35 17.87 -6.10 -16.30
CA PHE A 35 18.49 -6.86 -17.39
C PHE A 35 17.55 -6.86 -18.60
N ASN A 36 18.12 -6.93 -19.80
CA ASN A 36 17.37 -7.19 -21.02
C ASN A 36 16.88 -8.66 -21.08
N GLU A 37 16.20 -9.06 -22.18
CA GLU A 37 15.75 -10.43 -22.39
C GLU A 37 16.86 -11.47 -22.37
N LYS A 38 18.08 -11.11 -22.81
CA LYS A 38 19.25 -11.99 -22.86
C LYS A 38 19.98 -12.07 -21.52
N PHE A 39 19.41 -11.50 -20.47
CA PHE A 39 20.01 -11.44 -19.13
C PHE A 39 21.34 -10.65 -19.08
N GLU A 40 21.48 -9.62 -19.90
CA GLU A 40 22.60 -8.66 -19.88
C GLU A 40 22.16 -7.44 -19.03
N ALA A 41 23.02 -7.07 -18.06
CA ALA A 41 22.73 -5.94 -17.17
C ALA A 41 22.65 -4.62 -17.96
N GLN A 42 21.59 -3.86 -17.74
CA GLN A 42 21.34 -2.58 -18.39
C GLN A 42 21.49 -1.42 -17.42
N ASP A 43 21.01 -1.59 -16.18
CA ASP A 43 21.06 -0.56 -15.14
C ASP A 43 21.26 -1.19 -13.75
N ILE A 44 21.94 -0.48 -12.86
CA ILE A 44 22.15 -0.85 -11.46
C ILE A 44 21.86 0.36 -10.60
N ASP A 45 20.84 0.24 -9.75
CA ASP A 45 20.45 1.27 -8.80
C ASP A 45 20.66 0.77 -7.36
N ALA A 46 21.39 1.54 -6.56
CA ALA A 46 21.62 1.24 -5.14
C ALA A 46 21.21 2.46 -4.30
N ARG A 47 20.22 2.27 -3.41
CA ARG A 47 19.62 3.40 -2.67
C ARG A 47 19.06 3.04 -1.30
N VAL A 48 18.95 4.07 -0.45
CA VAL A 48 18.10 4.02 0.74
C VAL A 48 16.65 4.17 0.28
N LYS A 49 15.95 3.04 0.11
CA LYS A 49 14.56 3.03 -0.38
C LYS A 49 13.60 3.67 0.61
N ARG A 50 13.78 3.40 1.91
CA ARG A 50 12.96 3.99 2.98
C ARG A 50 13.81 4.26 4.22
N LEU A 51 13.67 5.45 4.75
CA LEU A 51 14.14 5.84 6.08
C LEU A 51 13.00 6.56 6.78
N ARG A 52 12.45 5.95 7.83
CA ARG A 52 11.22 6.44 8.47
C ARG A 52 11.36 6.53 9.97
N LEU A 53 10.80 7.60 10.53
CA LEU A 53 10.61 7.80 11.95
C LEU A 53 9.11 7.83 12.24
N ARG A 54 8.67 7.07 13.22
CA ARG A 54 7.27 6.99 13.63
C ARG A 54 7.14 7.21 15.11
N PHE A 55 6.20 8.06 15.46
CA PHE A 55 5.74 8.32 16.82
C PHE A 55 4.28 7.91 16.93
N ASP A 56 3.95 7.11 17.93
CA ASP A 56 2.57 6.76 18.23
C ASP A 56 2.38 6.55 19.74
N GLY A 57 1.15 6.68 20.19
CA GLY A 57 0.79 6.54 21.57
C GLY A 57 -0.59 7.10 21.87
N TYR A 58 -0.77 7.60 23.08
CA TYR A 58 -1.99 8.28 23.50
C TYR A 58 -1.70 9.51 24.35
N ILE A 59 -2.64 10.44 24.44
CA ILE A 59 -2.58 11.65 25.24
C ILE A 59 -3.84 11.73 26.08
N TYR A 60 -3.70 12.15 27.35
CA TYR A 60 -4.78 12.33 28.31
C TYR A 60 -5.51 11.05 28.70
N THR A 61 -5.90 10.21 27.76
CA THR A 61 -6.59 8.91 27.97
C THR A 61 -6.17 7.92 26.91
N PRO A 62 -6.08 6.60 27.21
CA PRO A 62 -5.81 5.57 26.21
C PRO A 62 -6.80 5.52 25.02
N LYS A 63 -7.96 6.18 25.17
CA LYS A 63 -8.96 6.32 24.11
C LYS A 63 -8.60 7.35 23.06
N LEU A 64 -7.73 8.34 23.39
CA LEU A 64 -7.31 9.39 22.47
C LEU A 64 -5.87 9.10 22.03
N THR A 65 -5.73 8.43 20.89
CA THR A 65 -4.44 8.00 20.34
C THR A 65 -3.98 8.89 19.20
N TYR A 66 -2.68 8.89 18.95
CA TYR A 66 -2.10 9.64 17.84
C TYR A 66 -1.07 8.81 17.07
N LEU A 67 -0.82 9.22 15.84
CA LEU A 67 0.18 8.66 14.95
C LEU A 67 0.81 9.78 14.12
N VAL A 68 2.14 9.92 14.21
CA VAL A 68 2.94 10.76 13.32
C VAL A 68 3.98 9.88 12.65
N GLN A 69 4.08 9.92 11.32
CA GLN A 69 5.14 9.23 10.58
C GLN A 69 5.82 10.20 9.62
N LEU A 70 7.15 10.24 9.71
CA LEU A 70 8.03 11.02 8.85
C LEU A 70 8.82 10.09 7.92
N GLY A 71 9.14 10.54 6.72
CA GLY A 71 9.95 9.82 5.75
C GLY A 71 11.05 10.73 5.23
N PHE A 72 12.29 10.21 5.20
CA PHE A 72 13.50 10.99 4.91
C PHE A 72 14.22 10.52 3.62
N SER A 73 13.75 9.43 2.98
CA SER A 73 14.28 9.01 1.69
C SER A 73 13.57 9.75 0.54
N PRO A 74 14.23 9.96 -0.61
CA PRO A 74 13.59 10.56 -1.80
C PRO A 74 12.29 9.86 -2.20
N TYR A 75 12.24 8.53 -2.07
CA TYR A 75 11.04 7.73 -2.35
C TYR A 75 9.85 8.04 -1.40
N ASP A 76 10.12 8.48 -0.18
CA ASP A 76 9.11 8.77 0.83
C ASP A 76 8.71 10.25 0.89
N MET A 77 9.58 11.15 0.45
CA MET A 77 9.30 12.57 0.38
C MET A 77 8.35 12.89 -0.79
N LYS A 78 7.71 14.02 -0.71
CA LYS A 78 6.93 14.61 -1.81
C LYS A 78 7.40 16.04 -1.99
N THR A 79 7.84 16.38 -3.19
CA THR A 79 8.18 17.75 -3.53
C THR A 79 6.90 18.57 -3.67
N LEU A 80 6.85 19.70 -2.98
CA LEU A 80 5.76 20.67 -3.06
C LEU A 80 5.96 21.59 -4.29
N PRO A 81 4.91 22.34 -4.73
CA PRO A 81 5.03 23.27 -5.85
C PRO A 81 6.11 24.34 -5.68
N ASN A 82 6.48 24.69 -4.45
CA ASN A 82 7.55 25.63 -4.14
C ASN A 82 8.98 25.02 -4.14
N GLY A 83 9.11 23.77 -4.58
CA GLY A 83 10.38 23.04 -4.58
C GLY A 83 10.81 22.42 -3.24
N ASN A 84 10.12 22.70 -2.14
CA ASN A 84 10.43 22.13 -0.84
C ASN A 84 9.95 20.68 -0.73
N ASN A 85 10.70 19.87 0.02
CA ASN A 85 10.32 18.49 0.29
C ASN A 85 9.45 18.39 1.54
N ASN A 86 8.30 17.72 1.43
CA ASN A 86 7.46 17.41 2.57
C ASN A 86 7.71 15.98 3.05
N ILE A 87 8.20 15.87 4.28
CA ILE A 87 8.54 14.59 4.92
C ILE A 87 7.37 13.93 5.64
N VAL A 88 6.25 14.66 5.85
CA VAL A 88 5.10 14.14 6.60
C VAL A 88 4.38 13.06 5.77
N ARG A 89 4.29 11.87 6.32
CA ARG A 89 3.55 10.75 5.72
C ARG A 89 2.20 10.55 6.39
N ASP A 90 2.19 10.41 7.68
CA ASP A 90 0.97 10.27 8.49
C ASP A 90 0.97 11.29 9.62
N ALA A 91 -0.17 11.91 9.87
CA ALA A 91 -0.43 12.82 11.00
C ALA A 91 -1.89 12.65 11.39
N MET A 92 -2.16 11.84 12.43
CA MET A 92 -3.50 11.40 12.80
C MET A 92 -3.75 11.56 14.28
N ILE A 93 -4.98 11.89 14.60
CA ILE A 93 -5.56 11.75 15.93
C ILE A 93 -6.74 10.78 15.79
N TYR A 94 -6.84 9.82 16.72
CA TYR A 94 -7.92 8.83 16.76
C TYR A 94 -8.63 8.88 18.10
N TYR A 95 -9.94 8.75 18.07
CA TYR A 95 -10.76 8.46 19.22
C TYR A 95 -11.25 7.00 19.15
N VAL A 96 -10.83 6.20 20.13
CA VAL A 96 -11.11 4.76 20.23
C VAL A 96 -11.89 4.51 21.52
N PRO A 97 -13.21 4.74 21.54
CA PRO A 97 -14.01 4.63 22.75
C PRO A 97 -14.05 3.20 23.30
N ASN A 98 -13.99 2.22 22.42
CA ASN A 98 -14.02 0.78 22.73
C ASN A 98 -13.37 -0.02 21.57
N SER A 99 -13.42 -1.36 21.65
CA SER A 99 -12.87 -2.26 20.62
C SER A 99 -13.66 -2.25 19.30
N THR A 100 -14.88 -1.76 19.31
CA THR A 100 -15.79 -1.74 18.15
C THR A 100 -15.54 -0.55 17.25
N TRP A 101 -15.30 0.65 17.81
CA TRP A 101 -15.20 1.90 17.07
C TRP A 101 -13.82 2.53 17.11
N ASN A 102 -13.38 3.01 15.96
CA ASN A 102 -12.19 3.86 15.83
C ASN A 102 -12.54 5.00 14.85
N ILE A 103 -12.47 6.23 15.34
CA ILE A 103 -12.74 7.43 14.54
C ILE A 103 -11.47 8.25 14.48
N GLY A 104 -11.00 8.60 13.29
CA GLY A 104 -9.76 9.32 13.07
C GLY A 104 -9.95 10.60 12.27
N PHE A 105 -9.11 11.59 12.54
CA PHE A 105 -9.02 12.83 11.79
C PHE A 105 -7.55 13.17 11.50
N GLY A 106 -7.26 13.57 10.26
CA GLY A 106 -5.93 13.93 9.79
C GLY A 106 -5.53 13.23 8.50
N GLN A 107 -4.23 13.03 8.29
CA GLN A 107 -3.66 12.44 7.10
C GLN A 107 -3.14 11.02 7.36
N THR A 108 -3.65 10.05 6.61
CA THR A 108 -3.17 8.66 6.67
C THR A 108 -3.53 7.88 5.40
N LYS A 109 -3.18 6.59 5.37
CA LYS A 109 -3.57 5.69 4.27
C LYS A 109 -5.08 5.55 4.17
N ILE A 110 -5.61 5.70 2.96
CA ILE A 110 -6.99 5.32 2.63
C ILE A 110 -7.12 3.80 2.81
N ARG A 111 -8.19 3.36 3.49
CA ARG A 111 -8.44 1.95 3.80
C ARG A 111 -9.15 1.21 2.67
N ALA A 112 -8.72 1.40 1.42
CA ALA A 112 -9.34 0.79 0.24
C ALA A 112 -8.67 -0.54 -0.15
N ASN A 113 -7.45 -0.50 -0.64
CA ASN A 113 -6.75 -1.67 -1.17
C ASN A 113 -5.81 -2.32 -0.14
N ARG A 114 -5.89 -3.64 -0.01
CA ARG A 114 -5.14 -4.44 0.98
C ARG A 114 -3.64 -4.25 0.85
N ALA A 115 -3.10 -4.34 -0.37
CA ALA A 115 -1.68 -4.17 -0.62
C ALA A 115 -1.12 -2.84 -0.08
N ARG A 116 -1.94 -1.79 0.01
CA ARG A 116 -1.55 -0.49 0.56
C ARG A 116 -1.80 -0.38 2.06
N ILE A 117 -2.91 -0.98 2.55
CA ILE A 117 -3.22 -1.06 4.00
C ILE A 117 -2.06 -1.75 4.71
N ASN A 118 -1.57 -2.87 4.18
CA ASN A 118 -0.42 -3.60 4.70
C ASN A 118 0.80 -2.68 4.81
N SER A 119 1.54 -2.85 5.90
CA SER A 119 2.82 -2.17 6.05
C SER A 119 3.79 -2.65 4.98
N SER A 120 4.56 -1.73 4.38
CA SER A 120 5.66 -2.14 3.51
C SER A 120 6.77 -2.95 4.23
N ARG A 121 6.72 -3.05 5.56
CA ARG A 121 7.53 -3.95 6.38
C ARG A 121 7.05 -5.40 6.26
N ALA A 122 5.77 -5.60 6.03
CA ALA A 122 5.12 -6.91 6.04
C ALA A 122 4.98 -7.56 4.65
N LEU A 123 5.74 -7.05 3.66
CA LEU A 123 5.75 -7.59 2.31
C LEU A 123 6.61 -8.87 2.24
N GLN A 124 6.17 -9.81 1.41
CA GLN A 124 6.91 -11.03 1.06
C GLN A 124 7.99 -10.77 0.01
N PHE A 125 7.77 -9.80 -0.86
CA PHE A 125 8.68 -9.37 -1.91
C PHE A 125 9.33 -8.03 -1.54
N VAL A 126 10.36 -7.67 -2.26
CA VAL A 126 11.07 -6.39 -2.09
C VAL A 126 10.12 -5.21 -2.30
N ASP A 127 9.14 -5.33 -3.21
CA ASP A 127 8.10 -4.32 -3.40
C ASP A 127 6.72 -4.94 -3.70
N ARG A 128 5.71 -4.08 -3.71
CA ARG A 128 4.33 -4.43 -4.07
C ARG A 128 4.22 -4.77 -5.55
N SER A 129 3.09 -5.39 -5.93
CA SER A 129 2.76 -5.72 -7.30
C SER A 129 2.69 -4.49 -8.22
N ILE A 130 2.88 -4.68 -9.52
CA ILE A 130 2.66 -3.64 -10.53
C ILE A 130 1.20 -3.18 -10.52
N VAL A 131 0.25 -4.06 -10.21
CA VAL A 131 -1.18 -3.72 -10.07
C VAL A 131 -1.38 -2.67 -8.97
N ASN A 132 -0.73 -2.86 -7.81
CA ASN A 132 -0.78 -1.86 -6.75
C ASN A 132 -0.08 -0.55 -7.17
N SER A 133 0.98 -0.58 -7.99
CA SER A 133 1.63 0.65 -8.46
C SER A 133 0.66 1.54 -9.21
N GLU A 134 -0.19 0.97 -10.05
CA GLU A 134 -1.07 1.70 -10.96
C GLU A 134 -2.44 2.05 -10.35
N PHE A 135 -3.05 1.12 -9.60
CA PHE A 135 -4.44 1.27 -9.16
C PHE A 135 -4.60 1.63 -7.68
N ASN A 136 -3.52 1.74 -6.90
CA ASN A 136 -3.66 2.01 -5.48
C ASN A 136 -4.23 3.40 -5.18
N LEU A 137 -4.88 3.49 -4.01
CA LEU A 137 -5.11 4.74 -3.30
C LEU A 137 -4.10 4.81 -2.15
N ASP A 138 -3.28 5.88 -2.10
CA ASP A 138 -2.24 5.99 -1.05
C ASP A 138 -2.79 6.63 0.21
N ARG A 139 -2.40 7.84 0.46
CA ARG A 139 -2.73 8.63 1.64
C ARG A 139 -3.53 9.85 1.25
N ASP A 140 -4.38 10.25 2.17
CA ASP A 140 -5.13 11.48 2.00
C ASP A 140 -5.48 12.08 3.37
N PHE A 141 -5.94 13.32 3.39
CA PHE A 141 -6.37 14.02 4.58
C PHE A 141 -7.89 14.01 4.68
N GLY A 142 -8.43 13.69 5.87
CA GLY A 142 -9.88 13.68 6.07
C GLY A 142 -10.32 13.03 7.38
N ILE A 143 -11.55 12.53 7.36
CA ILE A 143 -12.19 11.80 8.46
C ILE A 143 -12.23 10.32 8.10
N PHE A 144 -11.89 9.47 9.06
CA PHE A 144 -11.84 8.02 8.91
C PHE A 144 -12.66 7.36 10.02
N GLY A 145 -13.43 6.34 9.68
CA GLY A 145 -14.18 5.51 10.61
C GLY A 145 -13.87 4.04 10.39
N GLU A 146 -13.72 3.29 11.48
CA GLU A 146 -13.62 1.82 11.46
C GLU A 146 -14.60 1.24 12.49
N TYR A 147 -15.32 0.22 12.08
CA TYR A 147 -16.27 -0.54 12.90
C TYR A 147 -15.88 -2.00 12.87
N ASN A 148 -15.77 -2.66 14.03
CA ASN A 148 -15.44 -4.07 14.19
C ASN A 148 -16.51 -4.75 15.01
N GLN A 149 -17.01 -5.87 14.50
CA GLN A 149 -18.10 -6.62 15.15
C GLN A 149 -17.84 -8.12 15.02
N HIS A 150 -17.99 -8.81 16.15
CA HIS A 150 -18.19 -10.27 16.13
C HIS A 150 -19.67 -10.53 15.83
N LEU A 151 -19.98 -11.32 14.81
CA LEU A 151 -21.37 -11.57 14.40
C LEU A 151 -21.92 -12.83 15.10
N PHE A 152 -21.49 -14.00 14.66
CA PHE A 152 -21.90 -15.28 15.23
C PHE A 152 -20.88 -16.39 14.89
N GLY A 153 -20.82 -17.44 15.74
CA GLY A 153 -19.87 -18.54 15.53
C GLY A 153 -18.43 -18.06 15.51
N SER A 154 -17.75 -18.20 14.37
CA SER A 154 -16.39 -17.67 14.14
C SER A 154 -16.38 -16.45 13.23
N LEU A 155 -17.53 -15.98 12.77
CA LEU A 155 -17.62 -14.90 11.78
C LEU A 155 -17.42 -13.53 12.44
N ASP A 156 -16.36 -12.84 12.04
CA ASP A 156 -16.10 -11.44 12.36
C ASP A 156 -16.25 -10.55 11.12
N LEU A 157 -16.68 -9.32 11.34
CA LEU A 157 -16.84 -8.27 10.33
C LEU A 157 -16.01 -7.04 10.70
N ALA A 158 -15.41 -6.38 9.71
CA ALA A 158 -14.94 -5.01 9.83
C ALA A 158 -15.51 -4.16 8.69
N ALA A 159 -15.98 -2.98 9.01
CA ALA A 159 -16.37 -1.96 8.04
C ALA A 159 -15.49 -0.74 8.23
N LYS A 160 -15.04 -0.14 7.13
CA LYS A 160 -14.19 1.05 7.14
C LYS A 160 -14.73 2.06 6.16
N ALA A 161 -14.76 3.33 6.55
CA ALA A 161 -15.21 4.42 5.69
C ALA A 161 -14.31 5.62 5.85
N SER A 162 -14.22 6.46 4.82
CA SER A 162 -13.54 7.75 4.90
C SER A 162 -14.14 8.77 3.94
N ILE A 163 -14.08 10.02 4.37
CA ILE A 163 -14.32 11.21 3.54
C ILE A 163 -13.04 12.02 3.58
N THR A 164 -12.42 12.21 2.41
CA THR A 164 -11.11 12.82 2.29
C THR A 164 -11.06 13.87 1.18
N THR A 165 -9.98 14.64 1.12
CA THR A 165 -9.83 15.71 0.11
C THR A 165 -9.76 15.21 -1.32
N GLY A 166 -9.40 13.93 -1.55
CA GLY A 166 -9.27 13.35 -2.89
C GLY A 166 -7.94 13.63 -3.59
N GLU A 167 -7.08 14.49 -3.02
CA GLU A 167 -5.89 15.02 -3.67
C GLU A 167 -4.56 14.45 -3.13
N GLY A 168 -4.68 13.56 -2.17
CA GLY A 168 -3.54 12.88 -1.57
C GLY A 168 -2.85 13.68 -0.47
N ARG A 169 -1.71 13.20 -0.04
CA ARG A 169 -0.99 13.73 1.10
C ARG A 169 -0.37 15.11 0.85
N ASN A 170 -0.28 15.88 1.92
CA ASN A 170 0.41 17.17 1.97
C ASN A 170 -0.19 18.19 0.99
N TRP A 171 -1.49 18.10 0.81
CA TRP A 171 -2.22 18.98 -0.05
C TRP A 171 -2.62 20.24 0.73
N GLY A 172 -2.53 21.41 0.11
CA GLY A 172 -2.74 22.67 0.81
C GLY A 172 -3.94 23.49 0.33
N ASN A 173 -4.19 23.59 -0.95
CA ASN A 173 -5.29 24.38 -1.47
C ASN A 173 -5.83 23.79 -2.76
N ASN A 174 -7.15 23.67 -2.85
CA ASN A 174 -7.82 23.07 -3.99
C ASN A 174 -8.93 23.98 -4.52
N LYS A 175 -8.64 24.65 -5.61
CA LYS A 175 -9.66 25.39 -6.35
C LYS A 175 -10.30 24.46 -7.38
N GLY A 176 -11.47 23.91 -7.08
CA GLY A 176 -12.29 23.19 -8.04
C GLY A 176 -12.36 21.68 -7.93
N SER A 177 -11.61 21.01 -7.03
CA SER A 177 -11.82 19.58 -6.75
C SER A 177 -13.01 19.34 -5.82
N GLY A 178 -13.52 18.10 -5.83
CA GLY A 178 -14.49 17.60 -4.89
C GLY A 178 -13.86 16.91 -3.70
N LEU A 179 -14.60 15.96 -3.11
CA LEU A 179 -14.12 15.08 -2.05
C LEU A 179 -14.04 13.64 -2.55
N ALA A 180 -13.27 12.83 -1.86
CA ALA A 180 -13.24 11.39 -2.09
C ALA A 180 -14.00 10.66 -0.97
N TYR A 181 -14.84 9.72 -1.37
CA TYR A 181 -15.67 8.89 -0.50
C TYR A 181 -15.23 7.45 -0.66
N THR A 182 -14.78 6.80 0.40
CA THR A 182 -14.29 5.42 0.35
C THR A 182 -15.00 4.57 1.38
N GLY A 183 -15.45 3.39 0.96
CA GLY A 183 -16.04 2.35 1.81
C GLY A 183 -15.36 1.01 1.59
N ARG A 184 -15.19 0.22 2.67
CA ARG A 184 -14.61 -1.12 2.64
C ARG A 184 -15.30 -2.02 3.67
N ILE A 185 -15.58 -3.26 3.26
CA ILE A 185 -16.08 -4.32 4.13
C ILE A 185 -15.09 -5.47 4.12
N GLU A 186 -14.81 -6.03 5.28
CA GLU A 186 -13.94 -7.20 5.48
C GLU A 186 -14.69 -8.26 6.28
N LEU A 187 -14.72 -9.48 5.79
CA LEU A 187 -15.32 -10.65 6.42
C LEU A 187 -14.22 -11.65 6.80
N PHE A 188 -14.30 -12.18 8.01
CA PHE A 188 -13.40 -13.19 8.56
C PHE A 188 -14.21 -14.42 8.93
N PRO A 189 -14.54 -15.31 7.98
CA PRO A 189 -15.46 -16.44 8.21
C PRO A 189 -14.96 -17.45 9.27
N LEU A 190 -13.64 -17.56 9.40
CA LEU A 190 -12.97 -18.47 10.33
C LEU A 190 -12.31 -17.74 11.52
N GLY A 191 -12.84 -16.56 11.86
CA GLY A 191 -12.32 -15.68 12.90
C GLY A 191 -11.10 -14.86 12.47
N ARG A 192 -10.68 -13.95 13.35
CA ARG A 192 -9.52 -13.07 13.10
C ARG A 192 -8.23 -13.88 13.03
N PHE A 193 -7.26 -13.33 12.31
CA PHE A 193 -5.90 -13.87 12.25
C PHE A 193 -5.15 -13.59 13.55
N THR A 194 -4.26 -14.50 13.92
CA THR A 194 -3.37 -14.36 15.09
C THR A 194 -2.41 -13.17 14.87
N GLY A 195 -2.09 -12.42 15.90
CA GLY A 195 -1.05 -11.39 15.87
C GLY A 195 -1.25 -10.28 14.81
N LYS A 196 -2.50 -10.03 14.35
CA LYS A 196 -2.82 -9.17 13.19
C LYS A 196 -2.24 -9.71 11.88
N GLY A 197 -2.23 -11.01 11.69
CA GLY A 197 -1.74 -11.68 10.50
C GLY A 197 -2.42 -11.23 9.21
N ASP A 198 -3.65 -10.70 9.27
CA ASP A 198 -4.33 -10.09 8.14
C ASP A 198 -3.62 -8.83 7.57
N ALA A 199 -2.77 -8.17 8.36
CA ALA A 199 -1.97 -7.03 7.95
C ALA A 199 -0.57 -7.41 7.41
N MET A 200 -0.26 -8.70 7.32
CA MET A 200 0.97 -9.27 6.77
C MET A 200 0.63 -10.05 5.50
N GLU A 201 1.57 -10.16 4.56
CA GLU A 201 1.32 -10.95 3.34
C GLU A 201 1.57 -12.43 3.58
N GLY A 202 2.71 -12.81 4.18
CA GLY A 202 3.05 -14.18 4.55
C GLY A 202 2.37 -14.66 5.84
N ASP A 203 2.37 -15.99 6.06
CA ASP A 203 1.88 -16.60 7.31
C ASP A 203 2.99 -16.69 8.37
N TYR A 204 3.45 -15.52 8.84
CA TYR A 204 4.53 -15.43 9.84
C TYR A 204 4.10 -16.02 11.19
N GLU A 205 2.84 -15.86 11.55
CA GLU A 205 2.25 -16.38 12.79
C GLU A 205 2.03 -17.90 12.76
N ARG A 206 2.16 -18.53 11.58
CA ARG A 206 1.92 -19.96 11.34
C ARG A 206 0.57 -20.40 11.92
N GLU A 207 -0.50 -19.83 11.38
CA GLU A 207 -1.88 -20.08 11.81
C GLU A 207 -2.14 -21.56 12.05
N GLN A 208 -2.49 -21.92 13.26
CA GLN A 208 -2.72 -23.33 13.65
C GLN A 208 -4.02 -23.89 13.07
N THR A 209 -4.95 -23.05 12.73
CA THR A 209 -6.20 -23.36 12.03
C THR A 209 -6.30 -22.50 10.76
N PRO A 210 -6.96 -22.98 9.70
CA PRO A 210 -7.17 -22.17 8.51
C PRO A 210 -7.81 -20.82 8.83
N LYS A 211 -7.30 -19.76 8.24
CA LYS A 211 -7.84 -18.39 8.35
C LYS A 211 -8.12 -17.83 6.97
N ILE A 212 -9.26 -17.15 6.85
CA ILE A 212 -9.74 -16.56 5.61
C ILE A 212 -10.15 -15.11 5.86
N LEU A 213 -9.78 -14.25 4.93
CA LEU A 213 -10.31 -12.90 4.76
C LEU A 213 -10.90 -12.78 3.35
N LEU A 214 -12.12 -12.27 3.27
CA LEU A 214 -12.75 -11.77 2.04
C LEU A 214 -13.03 -10.29 2.23
N ALA A 215 -12.67 -9.45 1.24
CA ALA A 215 -12.93 -8.04 1.37
C ALA A 215 -13.26 -7.39 0.02
N GLY A 216 -14.10 -6.35 0.08
CA GLY A 216 -14.42 -5.48 -1.03
C GLY A 216 -14.36 -4.02 -0.63
N ALA A 217 -13.92 -3.15 -1.53
CA ALA A 217 -13.91 -1.72 -1.32
C ALA A 217 -14.25 -0.95 -2.60
N TYR A 218 -14.85 0.21 -2.40
CA TYR A 218 -15.16 1.16 -3.45
C TYR A 218 -14.75 2.57 -3.01
N SER A 219 -14.23 3.35 -3.94
CA SER A 219 -13.90 4.75 -3.73
C SER A 219 -14.35 5.59 -4.92
N TYR A 220 -15.09 6.66 -4.64
CA TYR A 220 -15.45 7.67 -5.59
C TYR A 220 -14.73 8.97 -5.26
N ASN A 221 -13.97 9.51 -6.23
CA ASN A 221 -13.27 10.78 -6.11
C ASN A 221 -13.91 11.78 -7.07
N ASP A 222 -14.63 12.76 -6.51
CA ASP A 222 -15.26 13.82 -7.28
C ASP A 222 -14.23 14.84 -7.74
N ARG A 223 -14.20 15.10 -9.06
CA ARG A 223 -13.31 16.08 -9.70
C ARG A 223 -11.84 15.97 -9.26
N ALA A 224 -11.30 14.75 -9.26
CA ALA A 224 -9.90 14.51 -8.97
C ALA A 224 -8.97 15.30 -9.88
N LEU A 225 -7.97 15.96 -9.31
CA LEU A 225 -6.93 16.71 -10.02
C LEU A 225 -5.69 15.87 -10.35
N ARG A 226 -5.67 14.59 -10.01
CA ARG A 226 -4.52 13.70 -10.22
C ARG A 226 -4.88 12.45 -10.99
N ALA A 227 -3.92 11.97 -11.78
CA ALA A 227 -4.09 10.82 -12.66
C ALA A 227 -4.44 9.51 -11.94
N GLN A 228 -4.12 9.38 -10.65
CA GLN A 228 -4.43 8.20 -9.84
C GLN A 228 -5.34 8.56 -8.63
N GLY A 229 -6.15 9.62 -8.72
CA GLY A 229 -6.97 10.11 -7.61
C GLY A 229 -6.10 10.74 -6.52
N SER A 230 -5.90 10.05 -5.39
CA SER A 230 -5.06 10.55 -4.28
C SER A 230 -3.55 10.48 -4.56
N ASN A 231 -3.13 10.05 -5.73
CA ASN A 231 -1.74 9.87 -6.13
C ASN A 231 -1.53 10.19 -7.62
N GLY A 232 -0.29 10.05 -8.10
CA GLY A 232 0.07 10.36 -9.48
C GLY A 232 0.29 11.86 -9.72
N ASP A 233 0.58 12.20 -10.98
CA ASP A 233 0.83 13.56 -11.40
C ASP A 233 -0.46 14.39 -11.45
N LYS A 234 -0.34 15.70 -11.29
CA LYS A 234 -1.45 16.62 -11.48
C LYS A 234 -1.89 16.56 -12.94
N LEU A 235 -3.19 16.56 -13.18
CA LEU A 235 -3.75 16.64 -14.52
C LEU A 235 -3.43 18.01 -15.16
N LEU A 236 -3.03 17.98 -16.41
CA LEU A 236 -2.69 19.18 -17.18
C LEU A 236 -3.94 20.05 -17.42
N PHE A 237 -3.72 21.33 -17.71
CA PHE A 237 -4.75 22.32 -18.04
C PHE A 237 -5.82 22.49 -16.97
N ASP A 238 -5.47 22.21 -15.68
CA ASP A 238 -6.40 22.21 -14.53
C ASP A 238 -7.68 21.39 -14.77
N GLN A 239 -7.59 20.38 -15.65
CA GLN A 239 -8.69 19.44 -15.89
C GLN A 239 -8.91 18.55 -14.66
N THR A 240 -10.13 18.07 -14.52
CA THR A 240 -10.52 17.15 -13.45
C THR A 240 -11.22 15.92 -14.04
N ARG A 241 -11.21 14.83 -13.30
CA ARG A 241 -11.95 13.60 -13.63
C ARG A 241 -12.67 13.05 -12.41
N ASN A 242 -13.90 12.61 -12.60
CA ASN A 242 -14.58 11.81 -11.59
C ASN A 242 -14.07 10.38 -11.71
N LEU A 243 -13.42 9.89 -10.68
CA LEU A 243 -12.78 8.59 -10.67
C LEU A 243 -13.48 7.64 -9.71
N SER A 244 -13.88 6.48 -10.22
CA SER A 244 -14.35 5.36 -9.42
C SER A 244 -13.29 4.27 -9.39
N SER A 245 -12.89 3.84 -8.19
CA SER A 245 -11.94 2.75 -7.98
C SER A 245 -12.59 1.65 -7.16
N TYR A 246 -12.35 0.40 -7.55
CA TYR A 246 -12.90 -0.78 -6.89
C TYR A 246 -11.81 -1.80 -6.61
N PHE A 247 -11.96 -2.50 -5.49
CA PHE A 247 -10.97 -3.41 -4.95
C PHE A 247 -11.68 -4.64 -4.38
N VAL A 248 -11.16 -5.81 -4.70
CA VAL A 248 -11.57 -7.07 -4.09
C VAL A 248 -10.32 -7.81 -3.68
N ASP A 249 -10.25 -8.30 -2.45
CA ASP A 249 -9.11 -9.07 -1.99
C ASP A 249 -9.51 -10.29 -1.17
N PHE A 250 -8.66 -11.33 -1.27
CA PHE A 250 -8.79 -12.59 -0.55
C PHE A 250 -7.45 -12.97 0.06
N ILE A 251 -7.47 -13.44 1.31
CA ILE A 251 -6.31 -13.99 2.01
C ILE A 251 -6.71 -15.35 2.59
N PHE A 252 -5.85 -16.34 2.40
CA PHE A 252 -5.89 -17.62 3.08
C PHE A 252 -4.54 -17.90 3.75
N LYS A 253 -4.55 -18.38 5.02
CA LYS A 253 -3.34 -18.76 5.74
C LYS A 253 -3.54 -20.01 6.57
N TYR A 254 -2.52 -20.88 6.57
CA TYR A 254 -2.50 -22.09 7.35
C TYR A 254 -1.09 -22.70 7.43
N GLN A 255 -0.58 -22.92 8.65
CA GLN A 255 0.68 -23.62 8.96
C GLN A 255 1.91 -23.19 8.13
N GLY A 256 2.07 -21.90 7.93
CA GLY A 256 3.15 -21.29 7.14
C GLY A 256 2.83 -21.09 5.67
N PHE A 257 1.75 -21.69 5.14
CA PHE A 257 1.26 -21.39 3.80
C PHE A 257 0.43 -20.13 3.82
N ALA A 258 0.67 -19.23 2.87
CA ALA A 258 -0.14 -18.04 2.62
C ALA A 258 -0.50 -17.95 1.14
N PHE A 259 -1.77 -17.63 0.87
CA PHE A 259 -2.27 -17.27 -0.45
C PHE A 259 -2.95 -15.91 -0.35
N TYR A 260 -2.60 -15.01 -1.27
CA TYR A 260 -3.17 -13.69 -1.36
C TYR A 260 -3.48 -13.36 -2.82
N THR A 261 -4.66 -12.83 -3.07
CA THR A 261 -5.01 -12.26 -4.36
C THR A 261 -5.76 -10.96 -4.17
N ASP A 262 -5.53 -10.01 -5.07
CA ASP A 262 -6.25 -8.75 -5.15
C ASP A 262 -6.55 -8.37 -6.60
N PHE A 263 -7.79 -7.95 -6.80
CA PHE A 263 -8.29 -7.38 -8.02
C PHE A 263 -8.53 -5.89 -7.79
N MET A 264 -8.03 -5.05 -8.67
CA MET A 264 -8.17 -3.61 -8.60
C MET A 264 -8.59 -3.06 -9.95
N GLY A 265 -9.41 -1.99 -9.95
CA GLY A 265 -9.76 -1.32 -11.17
C GLY A 265 -10.07 0.16 -10.93
N ARG A 266 -10.01 0.91 -12.03
CA ARG A 266 -10.37 2.33 -12.05
C ARG A 266 -11.12 2.64 -13.33
N ILE A 267 -12.20 3.40 -13.20
CA ILE A 267 -12.97 3.97 -14.31
C ILE A 267 -13.08 5.48 -14.13
N SER A 268 -13.22 6.17 -15.25
CA SER A 268 -13.51 7.61 -15.31
C SER A 268 -14.92 7.82 -15.86
N SER A 269 -15.68 8.77 -15.31
CA SER A 269 -17.02 9.10 -15.81
C SER A 269 -17.01 9.85 -17.15
N SER A 270 -15.84 10.34 -17.57
CA SER A 270 -15.60 10.99 -18.86
C SER A 270 -14.30 10.43 -19.46
N SER A 271 -13.97 10.83 -20.70
CA SER A 271 -12.73 10.34 -21.34
C SER A 271 -11.53 10.46 -20.40
N PRO A 272 -10.76 9.38 -20.21
CA PRO A 272 -9.54 9.39 -19.39
C PRO A 272 -8.40 10.18 -20.03
N LEU A 273 -8.56 10.61 -21.28
CA LEU A 273 -7.54 11.35 -22.03
C LEU A 273 -7.60 12.85 -21.71
N ILE A 274 -6.43 13.44 -21.51
CA ILE A 274 -6.24 14.86 -21.29
C ILE A 274 -5.70 15.46 -22.59
N LYS A 275 -6.49 16.32 -23.23
CA LYS A 275 -6.19 16.83 -24.58
C LYS A 275 -5.91 18.33 -24.56
N SER A 276 -5.02 18.74 -25.49
CA SER A 276 -4.85 20.12 -25.95
C SER A 276 -5.18 20.16 -27.45
N GLY A 277 -6.36 20.70 -27.80
CA GLY A 277 -6.89 20.53 -29.15
C GLY A 277 -7.15 19.06 -29.48
N GLU A 278 -6.56 18.56 -30.55
CA GLU A 278 -6.66 17.15 -30.95
C GLU A 278 -5.59 16.25 -30.34
N ASN A 279 -4.52 16.83 -29.77
CA ASN A 279 -3.41 16.08 -29.20
C ASN A 279 -3.70 15.59 -27.79
N VAL A 280 -3.38 14.32 -27.51
CA VAL A 280 -3.41 13.75 -26.15
C VAL A 280 -2.07 14.00 -25.49
N GLU A 281 -2.07 14.81 -24.43
CA GLU A 281 -0.87 15.22 -23.69
C GLU A 281 -0.65 14.37 -22.42
N GLN A 282 -1.74 13.79 -21.86
CA GLN A 282 -1.69 12.98 -20.65
C GLN A 282 -2.90 12.05 -20.62
N TYR A 283 -2.87 11.02 -19.79
CA TYR A 283 -4.02 10.15 -19.58
C TYR A 283 -4.11 9.71 -18.11
N VAL A 284 -5.34 9.38 -17.69
CA VAL A 284 -5.62 8.63 -16.47
C VAL A 284 -5.60 7.15 -16.84
N LEU A 285 -4.80 6.33 -16.17
CA LEU A 285 -4.83 4.90 -16.40
C LEU A 285 -6.14 4.33 -15.85
N THR A 286 -7.12 4.08 -16.72
CA THR A 286 -8.33 3.31 -16.46
C THR A 286 -8.15 1.88 -16.91
N GLY A 287 -8.97 0.97 -16.38
CA GLY A 287 -8.87 -0.46 -16.62
C GLY A 287 -8.79 -1.25 -15.34
N MET A 288 -8.18 -2.43 -15.40
CA MET A 288 -8.14 -3.37 -14.28
C MET A 288 -6.80 -4.08 -14.16
N GLY A 289 -6.55 -4.66 -12.99
CA GLY A 289 -5.41 -5.52 -12.72
C GLY A 289 -5.72 -6.60 -11.70
N LEU A 290 -5.06 -7.72 -11.87
CA LEU A 290 -5.13 -8.89 -11.00
C LEU A 290 -3.73 -9.21 -10.48
N ASN A 291 -3.61 -9.40 -9.17
CA ASN A 291 -2.42 -9.89 -8.52
C ASN A 291 -2.74 -11.21 -7.80
N VAL A 292 -1.94 -12.22 -8.01
CA VAL A 292 -2.04 -13.52 -7.34
C VAL A 292 -0.67 -13.87 -6.79
N GLN A 293 -0.59 -14.21 -5.50
CA GLN A 293 0.65 -14.64 -4.87
C GLN A 293 0.42 -15.76 -3.86
N ALA A 294 1.41 -16.64 -3.76
CA ALA A 294 1.44 -17.71 -2.78
C ALA A 294 2.83 -17.83 -2.18
N SER A 295 2.91 -18.27 -0.94
CA SER A 295 4.18 -18.48 -0.25
C SER A 295 4.13 -19.61 0.75
N TYR A 296 5.31 -20.07 1.12
CA TYR A 296 5.49 -20.99 2.24
C TYR A 296 6.66 -20.57 3.12
N LEU A 297 6.38 -20.39 4.41
CA LEU A 297 7.34 -20.07 5.43
C LEU A 297 7.80 -21.33 6.15
N PHE A 298 9.04 -21.74 5.95
CA PHE A 298 9.67 -22.88 6.63
C PHE A 298 9.95 -22.58 8.10
N ARG A 299 10.04 -23.62 8.93
CA ARG A 299 10.39 -23.49 10.35
C ARG A 299 11.74 -22.84 10.61
N SER A 300 12.63 -22.87 9.62
CA SER A 300 13.93 -22.19 9.62
C SER A 300 13.84 -20.68 9.37
N ASN A 301 12.63 -20.10 9.30
CA ASN A 301 12.37 -18.70 8.99
C ASN A 301 12.87 -18.25 7.59
N TRP A 302 12.99 -19.19 6.66
CA TRP A 302 13.05 -18.90 5.24
C TRP A 302 11.64 -18.93 4.66
N GLU A 303 11.33 -17.99 3.81
CA GLU A 303 10.09 -17.96 3.04
C GLU A 303 10.42 -17.95 1.54
N ILE A 304 9.72 -18.79 0.78
CA ILE A 304 9.71 -18.72 -0.67
C ILE A 304 8.33 -18.23 -1.12
N ALA A 305 8.30 -17.41 -2.14
CA ALA A 305 7.06 -16.81 -2.64
C ALA A 305 7.06 -16.71 -4.16
N LEU A 306 5.89 -16.92 -4.75
CA LEU A 306 5.61 -16.73 -6.17
C LEU A 306 4.50 -15.68 -6.32
N ARG A 307 4.62 -14.81 -7.31
CA ARG A 307 3.62 -13.80 -7.65
C ARG A 307 3.48 -13.68 -9.16
N ASN A 308 2.23 -13.57 -9.61
CA ASN A 308 1.92 -13.11 -10.96
C ASN A 308 0.98 -11.90 -10.86
N SER A 309 1.27 -10.87 -11.62
CA SER A 309 0.51 -9.64 -11.64
C SER A 309 0.25 -9.23 -13.09
N THR A 310 -1.01 -8.90 -13.41
CA THR A 310 -1.42 -8.50 -14.75
C THR A 310 -2.19 -7.18 -14.69
N ILE A 311 -1.85 -6.25 -15.58
CA ILE A 311 -2.57 -5.00 -15.80
C ILE A 311 -3.16 -5.03 -17.21
N MET A 312 -4.42 -4.64 -17.34
CA MET A 312 -5.15 -4.48 -18.59
C MET A 312 -5.78 -3.08 -18.63
N PRO A 313 -5.17 -2.12 -19.34
CA PRO A 313 -5.78 -0.81 -19.57
C PRO A 313 -7.05 -0.92 -20.43
N ASP A 314 -7.96 0.04 -20.25
CA ASP A 314 -9.09 0.19 -21.13
C ASP A 314 -8.63 0.50 -22.57
N LYS A 315 -9.42 0.06 -23.56
CA LYS A 315 -9.08 0.19 -24.99
C LYS A 315 -8.72 1.64 -25.40
N GLU A 316 -9.40 2.64 -24.83
CA GLU A 316 -9.14 4.06 -25.10
C GLU A 316 -7.74 4.49 -24.61
N VAL A 317 -7.23 3.89 -23.54
CA VAL A 317 -5.93 4.22 -22.93
C VAL A 317 -4.78 3.44 -23.52
N GLN A 318 -5.04 2.21 -24.01
CA GLN A 318 -4.00 1.30 -24.51
C GLN A 318 -2.99 1.93 -25.49
N PRO A 319 -3.39 2.74 -26.51
CA PRO A 319 -2.43 3.33 -27.43
C PRO A 319 -1.44 4.30 -26.74
N TYR A 320 -1.90 4.98 -25.70
CA TYR A 320 -1.08 5.97 -24.95
C TYR A 320 -0.25 5.34 -23.86
N ALA A 321 -0.72 4.26 -23.27
CA ALA A 321 0.05 3.42 -22.37
C ALA A 321 1.08 2.55 -23.12
N ASN A 322 0.95 2.42 -24.44
CA ASN A 322 1.74 1.60 -25.34
C ASN A 322 1.70 0.10 -25.02
N TYR A 323 0.64 -0.39 -24.38
CA TYR A 323 0.44 -1.83 -24.19
C TYR A 323 -1.04 -2.19 -24.00
N ARG A 324 -1.40 -3.42 -24.42
CA ARG A 324 -2.71 -4.06 -24.20
C ARG A 324 -2.75 -4.75 -22.85
N SER A 325 -1.64 -5.36 -22.46
CA SER A 325 -1.46 -5.96 -21.15
C SER A 325 0.00 -5.87 -20.71
N HIS A 326 0.21 -5.74 -19.40
CA HIS A 326 1.52 -5.82 -18.74
C HIS A 326 1.46 -6.91 -17.69
N ASN A 327 2.32 -7.91 -17.84
CA ASN A 327 2.44 -9.04 -16.92
C ASN A 327 3.79 -8.99 -16.21
N GLN A 328 3.81 -9.31 -14.93
CA GLN A 328 5.01 -9.49 -14.12
C GLN A 328 4.89 -10.78 -13.32
N SER A 329 5.81 -11.73 -13.58
CA SER A 329 6.00 -12.92 -12.76
C SER A 329 7.21 -12.71 -11.85
N THR A 330 7.07 -12.99 -10.56
CA THR A 330 8.13 -12.76 -9.57
C THR A 330 8.32 -13.99 -8.70
N PHE A 331 9.57 -14.42 -8.54
CA PHE A 331 10.00 -15.38 -7.53
C PHE A 331 10.74 -14.62 -6.42
N GLY A 332 10.39 -14.86 -5.16
CA GLY A 332 10.95 -14.18 -4.01
C GLY A 332 11.45 -15.15 -2.95
N VAL A 333 12.52 -14.76 -2.28
CA VAL A 333 13.08 -15.44 -1.12
C VAL A 333 13.31 -14.43 -0.01
N THR A 334 12.80 -14.74 1.20
CA THR A 334 12.99 -13.90 2.38
C THR A 334 13.57 -14.72 3.52
N LYS A 335 14.59 -14.20 4.18
CA LYS A 335 15.10 -14.71 5.47
C LYS A 335 14.69 -13.75 6.57
N TYR A 336 13.88 -14.22 7.49
CA TYR A 336 13.54 -13.48 8.72
C TYR A 336 14.58 -13.81 9.79
N LEU A 337 15.33 -12.79 10.22
CA LEU A 337 16.33 -12.88 11.29
C LEU A 337 15.70 -12.54 12.64
N ILE A 338 14.94 -11.44 12.69
CA ILE A 338 14.13 -11.03 13.84
C ILE A 338 12.78 -10.55 13.32
N ASP A 339 11.78 -11.42 13.23
CA ASP A 339 10.45 -11.14 12.70
C ASP A 339 10.50 -10.32 11.37
N HIS A 340 9.59 -9.38 11.22
CA HIS A 340 9.64 -8.38 10.16
C HIS A 340 10.56 -7.19 10.46
N ARG A 341 11.34 -7.23 11.54
CA ARG A 341 12.19 -6.12 12.03
C ARG A 341 13.58 -6.15 11.44
N LEU A 342 14.10 -7.34 11.27
CA LEU A 342 15.38 -7.56 10.58
C LEU A 342 15.19 -8.72 9.62
N LYS A 343 15.22 -8.42 8.34
CA LYS A 343 15.07 -9.42 7.29
C LYS A 343 15.91 -9.07 6.06
N VAL A 344 16.29 -10.11 5.33
CA VAL A 344 16.96 -10.04 4.03
C VAL A 344 16.01 -10.60 3.00
N GLN A 345 15.82 -9.91 1.90
CA GLN A 345 14.93 -10.29 0.81
C GLN A 345 15.64 -10.19 -0.53
N ALA A 346 15.40 -11.17 -1.39
CA ALA A 346 15.74 -11.10 -2.80
C ALA A 346 14.53 -11.51 -3.63
N ASP A 347 14.33 -10.87 -4.77
CA ASP A 347 13.36 -11.31 -5.75
C ASP A 347 13.87 -11.14 -7.19
N LEU A 348 13.45 -12.05 -8.06
CA LEU A 348 13.68 -12.02 -9.48
C LEU A 348 12.33 -11.92 -10.19
N SER A 349 12.16 -10.88 -10.99
CA SER A 349 10.94 -10.63 -11.76
C SER A 349 11.21 -10.68 -13.25
N TYR A 350 10.26 -11.24 -14.01
CA TYR A 350 10.20 -11.14 -15.45
C TYR A 350 9.00 -10.26 -15.83
N ASN A 351 9.25 -9.21 -16.60
CA ASN A 351 8.26 -8.27 -17.09
C ASN A 351 8.01 -8.52 -18.57
N TYR A 352 6.75 -8.70 -18.94
CA TYR A 352 6.30 -8.89 -20.31
C TYR A 352 5.17 -7.91 -20.63
N LYS A 353 5.30 -7.17 -21.73
CA LYS A 353 4.24 -6.31 -22.26
C LYS A 353 3.79 -6.79 -23.62
N ASN A 354 2.47 -6.89 -23.80
CA ASN A 354 1.86 -7.02 -25.11
C ASN A 354 1.67 -5.62 -25.70
N GLU A 355 2.64 -5.16 -26.44
CA GLU A 355 2.76 -3.78 -26.92
C GLU A 355 2.00 -3.53 -28.23
N PHE A 356 1.77 -2.25 -28.53
CA PHE A 356 1.25 -1.78 -29.82
C PHE A 356 2.36 -1.53 -30.83
N VAL A 357 3.50 -1.07 -30.37
CA VAL A 357 4.70 -0.84 -31.16
C VAL A 357 5.77 -1.74 -30.58
N ASP A 358 6.40 -2.52 -31.44
CA ASP A 358 7.45 -3.46 -31.07
C ASP A 358 8.60 -2.66 -30.40
N SER A 359 8.70 -2.78 -29.10
CA SER A 359 9.79 -2.24 -28.32
C SER A 359 10.29 -3.35 -27.41
N ASP A 360 11.60 -3.55 -27.35
CA ASP A 360 12.28 -4.57 -26.52
C ASP A 360 12.02 -4.36 -25.01
N TYR A 361 10.73 -4.34 -24.61
CA TYR A 361 10.34 -4.04 -23.23
C TYR A 361 10.44 -5.26 -22.30
N ASN A 362 10.56 -6.45 -22.85
CA ASN A 362 10.68 -7.66 -22.04
C ASN A 362 12.00 -7.63 -21.30
N ARG A 363 11.95 -7.73 -19.99
CA ARG A 363 13.14 -7.60 -19.16
C ARG A 363 13.06 -8.36 -17.86
N TRP A 364 14.22 -8.74 -17.36
CA TRP A 364 14.41 -9.28 -16.02
C TRP A 364 14.77 -8.17 -15.05
N GLN A 365 14.36 -8.32 -13.79
CA GLN A 365 14.72 -7.43 -12.69
C GLN A 365 15.10 -8.27 -11.48
N LEU A 366 16.32 -8.08 -10.98
CA LEU A 366 16.83 -8.71 -9.76
C LEU A 366 16.91 -7.64 -8.67
N ARG A 367 16.26 -7.89 -7.54
CA ARG A 367 16.30 -6.96 -6.41
C ARG A 367 16.80 -7.66 -5.15
N PHE A 368 17.61 -6.93 -4.39
CA PHE A 368 18.10 -7.34 -3.07
C PHE A 368 17.85 -6.24 -2.06
N GLN A 369 17.28 -6.58 -0.91
CA GLN A 369 16.93 -5.63 0.14
C GLN A 369 17.28 -6.14 1.52
N ILE A 370 17.85 -5.26 2.34
CA ILE A 370 17.96 -5.44 3.79
C ILE A 370 17.03 -4.46 4.49
N GLU A 371 16.23 -4.96 5.40
CA GLU A 371 15.34 -4.17 6.25
C GLU A 371 15.74 -4.27 7.70
N LEU A 372 15.86 -3.10 8.37
CA LEU A 372 16.06 -2.96 9.81
C LEU A 372 14.99 -2.04 10.39
N GLY A 373 14.38 -2.46 11.52
CA GLY A 373 13.45 -1.65 12.28
C GLY A 373 13.51 -1.92 13.79
N PHE A 374 13.38 -0.89 14.59
CA PHE A 374 13.31 -0.97 16.05
C PHE A 374 12.38 0.08 16.64
#